data_3b49a7fcb3989df910a6c84ea224058b
#
_entry.id   3b49a7fcb3989df910a6c84ea224058b
#
_cell.length_a   1.000
_cell.length_b   1.000
_cell.length_c   1.000
_cell.angle_alpha   90.00
_cell.angle_beta   90.00
_cell.angle_gamma   90.00
#
_symmetry.space_group_name_H-M   'P 1'
#
loop_
_entity.id
_entity.type
_entity.pdbx_description
1 polymer ?
#
loop_
_entity_poly.entity_id
_entity_poly.type
_entity_poly.pdbx_seq_one_letter_code
_entity_poly.pdbx_strand_id
1 'polypeptide(L)'
;LAGNVPASLPEATKTAAVAMRQYIDGMSTEYLKIIQQKIDAKMLKAIESGKDADKAQAINEIELFEKIKGNIGRYVHRSYQAFDDPKWFEKVPAHVLNASRLYLKQGYVEAGETDAKAAQLAEVTLHEILKNGTAYDSMESFIAESKLGAKDLSVLMRRKEVPAQIRALLGEYPDARLNFTKSATKMGRLIWNTRFLDRVRDMGMGSFFFEGKDRPANATTQIAADGSAVYAPLNGLWTFPEIAQSFKDALGKEQMSDLYRAIVRFNGLVKYGKTVLAPTTAMRNWQSAMFFSLANG
;
A
#
# COMPACT_ATOMS: atom_id res chain seq x y z
N LEU A 1 -22.03 6.80 4.21
CA LEU A 1 -23.25 6.14 3.74
C LEU A 1 -23.42 4.81 4.48
N ALA A 2 -23.74 4.90 5.78
CA ALA A 2 -24.12 3.72 6.55
C ALA A 2 -25.49 3.22 6.03
N GLY A 3 -25.47 2.14 5.26
CA GLY A 3 -26.62 1.27 5.04
C GLY A 3 -27.82 1.77 4.22
N ASN A 4 -28.11 3.04 4.14
CA ASN A 4 -29.31 3.54 3.48
C ASN A 4 -28.97 4.48 2.31
N VAL A 5 -29.15 3.96 1.11
CA VAL A 5 -29.20 4.79 -0.10
C VAL A 5 -30.47 5.67 0.04
N PRO A 6 -30.36 7.03 -0.07
CA PRO A 6 -31.50 7.92 0.12
C PRO A 6 -32.68 7.52 -0.76
N ALA A 7 -33.88 7.46 -0.18
CA ALA A 7 -35.09 7.09 -0.90
C ALA A 7 -35.42 8.04 -2.07
N SER A 8 -34.95 9.29 -2.00
CA SER A 8 -35.13 10.33 -3.02
C SER A 8 -34.32 10.16 -4.31
N LEU A 9 -33.35 9.21 -4.35
CA LEU A 9 -32.57 8.98 -5.56
C LEU A 9 -33.35 8.19 -6.61
N PRO A 10 -33.11 8.43 -7.92
CA PRO A 10 -33.63 7.60 -9.00
C PRO A 10 -33.24 6.13 -8.82
N GLU A 11 -34.12 5.21 -9.22
CA GLU A 11 -33.94 3.76 -8.99
C GLU A 11 -32.66 3.22 -9.63
N ALA A 12 -32.32 3.68 -10.85
CA ALA A 12 -31.08 3.33 -11.53
C ALA A 12 -29.84 3.73 -10.72
N THR A 13 -29.89 4.88 -10.04
CA THR A 13 -28.77 5.38 -9.20
C THR A 13 -28.65 4.53 -7.93
N LYS A 14 -29.77 4.13 -7.33
CA LYS A 14 -29.78 3.24 -6.16
C LYS A 14 -29.19 1.88 -6.52
N THR A 15 -29.62 1.30 -7.62
CA THR A 15 -29.10 0.01 -8.12
C THR A 15 -27.59 0.07 -8.35
N ALA A 16 -27.11 1.13 -9.01
CA ALA A 16 -25.68 1.34 -9.23
C ALA A 16 -24.90 1.49 -7.91
N ALA A 17 -25.42 2.25 -6.95
CA ALA A 17 -24.79 2.44 -5.64
C ALA A 17 -24.70 1.13 -4.84
N VAL A 18 -25.74 0.30 -4.89
CA VAL A 18 -25.76 -1.03 -4.27
C VAL A 18 -24.73 -1.95 -4.93
N ALA A 19 -24.69 -1.99 -6.27
CA ALA A 19 -23.72 -2.81 -7.01
C ALA A 19 -22.27 -2.41 -6.73
N MET A 20 -21.99 -1.10 -6.70
CA MET A 20 -20.65 -0.58 -6.33
C MET A 20 -20.25 -0.99 -4.91
N ARG A 21 -21.20 -0.93 -3.97
CA ARG A 21 -21.00 -1.37 -2.59
C ARG A 21 -20.68 -2.85 -2.52
N GLN A 22 -21.51 -3.67 -3.12
CA GLN A 22 -21.32 -5.13 -3.13
C GLN A 22 -19.95 -5.51 -3.72
N TYR A 23 -19.51 -4.80 -4.75
CA TYR A 23 -18.20 -5.03 -5.35
C TYR A 23 -17.06 -4.74 -4.36
N ILE A 24 -17.07 -3.58 -3.69
CA ILE A 24 -16.04 -3.22 -2.69
C ILE A 24 -16.07 -4.17 -1.49
N ASP A 25 -17.27 -4.53 -1.00
CA ASP A 25 -17.41 -5.46 0.12
C ASP A 25 -16.89 -6.87 -0.26
N GLY A 26 -17.13 -7.30 -1.50
CA GLY A 26 -16.56 -8.54 -2.05
C GLY A 26 -15.04 -8.53 -2.07
N MET A 27 -14.42 -7.44 -2.56
CA MET A 27 -12.97 -7.28 -2.55
C MET A 27 -12.41 -7.23 -1.12
N SER A 28 -13.08 -6.53 -0.20
CA SER A 28 -12.70 -6.47 1.21
C SER A 28 -12.73 -7.85 1.85
N THR A 29 -13.76 -8.63 1.57
CA THR A 29 -13.89 -10.02 2.04
C THR A 29 -12.76 -10.91 1.48
N GLU A 30 -12.41 -10.72 0.22
CA GLU A 30 -11.30 -11.45 -0.40
C GLU A 30 -9.96 -11.09 0.25
N TYR A 31 -9.74 -9.81 0.53
CA TYR A 31 -8.53 -9.37 1.22
C TYR A 31 -8.48 -9.89 2.66
N LEU A 32 -9.61 -9.93 3.37
CA LEU A 32 -9.70 -10.55 4.71
C LEU A 32 -9.28 -12.02 4.72
N LYS A 33 -9.62 -12.81 3.69
CA LYS A 33 -9.14 -14.19 3.57
C LYS A 33 -7.61 -14.28 3.49
N ILE A 34 -6.99 -13.36 2.75
CA ILE A 34 -5.53 -13.28 2.64
C ILE A 34 -4.91 -12.94 4.00
N ILE A 35 -5.48 -11.96 4.73
CA ILE A 35 -4.97 -11.58 6.05
C ILE A 35 -5.17 -12.72 7.04
N GLN A 36 -6.32 -13.42 7.01
CA GLN A 36 -6.56 -14.58 7.90
C GLN A 36 -5.47 -15.65 7.74
N GLN A 37 -5.12 -16.00 6.51
CA GLN A 37 -4.03 -16.95 6.26
C GLN A 37 -2.69 -16.47 6.84
N LYS A 38 -2.41 -15.16 6.78
CA LYS A 38 -1.21 -14.58 7.39
C LYS A 38 -1.26 -14.61 8.92
N ILE A 39 -2.42 -14.34 9.51
CA ILE A 39 -2.62 -14.46 10.97
C ILE A 39 -2.31 -15.87 11.40
N ASP A 40 -2.90 -16.87 10.75
CA ASP A 40 -2.72 -18.27 11.11
C ASP A 40 -1.24 -18.68 11.05
N ALA A 41 -0.53 -18.30 9.98
CA ALA A 41 0.90 -18.56 9.83
C ALA A 41 1.76 -17.85 10.89
N LYS A 42 1.46 -16.58 11.20
CA LYS A 42 2.21 -15.81 12.20
C LYS A 42 1.93 -16.27 13.63
N MET A 43 0.70 -16.69 13.93
CA MET A 43 0.35 -17.28 15.22
C MET A 43 1.08 -18.60 15.43
N LEU A 44 1.13 -19.47 14.42
CA LEU A 44 1.89 -20.71 14.50
C LEU A 44 3.37 -20.44 14.78
N LYS A 45 3.97 -19.51 14.03
CA LYS A 45 5.36 -19.10 14.25
C LYS A 45 5.58 -18.52 15.65
N ALA A 46 4.66 -17.70 16.18
CA ALA A 46 4.75 -17.12 17.50
C ALA A 46 4.68 -18.17 18.62
N ILE A 47 3.89 -19.23 18.42
CA ILE A 47 3.81 -20.37 19.33
C ILE A 47 5.12 -21.16 19.31
N GLU A 48 5.63 -21.49 18.13
CA GLU A 48 6.86 -22.26 17.95
C GLU A 48 8.11 -21.53 18.47
N SER A 49 8.22 -20.23 18.17
CA SER A 49 9.39 -19.43 18.57
C SER A 49 9.36 -18.97 20.01
N GLY A 50 8.17 -18.77 20.60
CA GLY A 50 7.97 -18.17 21.92
C GLY A 50 8.38 -16.69 22.04
N LYS A 51 8.86 -16.07 20.95
CA LYS A 51 9.41 -14.70 20.96
C LYS A 51 8.33 -13.63 20.96
N ASP A 52 8.52 -12.59 21.78
CA ASP A 52 7.56 -11.49 21.89
C ASP A 52 7.44 -10.67 20.58
N ALA A 53 8.52 -10.59 19.79
CA ALA A 53 8.47 -9.96 18.47
C ALA A 53 7.53 -10.69 17.48
N ASP A 54 7.51 -12.01 17.48
CA ASP A 54 6.62 -12.80 16.63
C ASP A 54 5.16 -12.68 17.10
N LYS A 55 4.94 -12.63 18.43
CA LYS A 55 3.62 -12.36 19.03
C LYS A 55 3.09 -10.98 18.63
N ALA A 56 3.93 -9.93 18.72
CA ALA A 56 3.57 -8.57 18.32
C ALA A 56 3.16 -8.49 16.83
N GLN A 57 3.88 -9.20 15.96
CA GLN A 57 3.51 -9.26 14.54
C GLN A 57 2.15 -9.94 14.31
N ALA A 58 1.83 -11.00 15.02
CA ALA A 58 0.52 -11.65 14.95
C ALA A 58 -0.60 -10.71 15.42
N ILE A 59 -0.38 -9.99 16.53
CA ILE A 59 -1.34 -9.01 17.07
C ILE A 59 -1.61 -7.89 16.03
N ASN A 60 -0.59 -7.33 15.41
CA ASN A 60 -0.76 -6.29 14.39
C ASN A 60 -1.62 -6.76 13.20
N GLU A 61 -1.48 -8.01 12.76
CA GLU A 61 -2.33 -8.55 11.69
C GLU A 61 -3.79 -8.74 12.16
N ILE A 62 -4.00 -9.16 13.41
CA ILE A 62 -5.34 -9.29 13.98
C ILE A 62 -6.02 -7.91 14.07
N GLU A 63 -5.31 -6.88 14.51
CA GLU A 63 -5.84 -5.51 14.56
C GLU A 63 -6.22 -4.99 13.17
N LEU A 64 -5.38 -5.25 12.16
CA LEU A 64 -5.68 -4.91 10.76
C LEU A 64 -6.93 -5.65 10.27
N PHE A 65 -7.04 -6.95 10.56
CA PHE A 65 -8.20 -7.77 10.20
C PHE A 65 -9.49 -7.21 10.80
N GLU A 66 -9.50 -6.95 12.09
CA GLU A 66 -10.69 -6.41 12.79
C GLU A 66 -11.07 -5.01 12.28
N LYS A 67 -10.09 -4.16 11.97
CA LYS A 67 -10.31 -2.84 11.38
C LYS A 67 -10.97 -2.94 9.99
N ILE A 68 -10.50 -3.82 9.13
CA ILE A 68 -11.07 -4.02 7.79
C ILE A 68 -12.47 -4.62 7.91
N LYS A 69 -12.65 -5.64 8.73
CA LYS A 69 -13.93 -6.30 8.99
C LYS A 69 -15.00 -5.32 9.50
N GLY A 70 -14.61 -4.43 10.42
CA GLY A 70 -15.50 -3.41 10.95
C GLY A 70 -15.92 -2.34 9.92
N ASN A 71 -15.19 -2.22 8.82
CA ASN A 71 -15.47 -1.28 7.74
C ASN A 71 -16.32 -1.87 6.59
N ILE A 72 -16.50 -3.18 6.52
CA ILE A 72 -17.36 -3.81 5.51
C ILE A 72 -18.78 -3.23 5.64
N GLY A 73 -19.38 -2.89 4.52
CA GLY A 73 -20.69 -2.27 4.45
C GLY A 73 -20.73 -0.77 4.80
N ARG A 74 -19.64 -0.19 5.28
CA ARG A 74 -19.58 1.23 5.71
C ARG A 74 -18.58 2.06 4.94
N TYR A 75 -17.62 1.45 4.27
CA TYR A 75 -16.49 2.15 3.70
C TYR A 75 -16.73 2.53 2.23
N VAL A 76 -16.73 3.83 1.96
CA VAL A 76 -16.41 4.40 0.64
C VAL A 76 -15.24 5.32 0.85
N HIS A 77 -14.11 4.98 0.26
CA HIS A 77 -12.89 5.78 0.37
C HIS A 77 -13.11 7.16 -0.25
N ARG A 78 -12.79 8.21 0.49
CA ARG A 78 -12.72 9.56 -0.05
C ARG A 78 -11.36 9.75 -0.69
N SER A 79 -11.35 10.20 -1.93
CA SER A 79 -10.12 10.48 -2.66
C SER A 79 -9.93 11.98 -2.81
N TYR A 80 -8.67 12.40 -2.87
CA TYR A 80 -8.30 13.81 -2.85
C TYR A 80 -7.30 14.13 -3.94
N GLN A 81 -7.45 15.31 -4.57
CA GLN A 81 -6.58 15.79 -5.64
C GLN A 81 -5.15 16.03 -5.15
N ALA A 82 -4.98 16.45 -3.90
CA ALA A 82 -3.67 16.68 -3.30
C ALA A 82 -2.73 15.46 -3.36
N PHE A 83 -3.27 14.25 -3.39
CA PHE A 83 -2.49 13.01 -3.46
C PHE A 83 -2.25 12.52 -4.90
N ASP A 84 -2.97 13.09 -5.87
CA ASP A 84 -2.89 12.66 -7.28
C ASP A 84 -2.19 13.68 -8.18
N ASP A 85 -2.33 14.96 -7.90
CA ASP A 85 -1.87 16.06 -8.75
C ASP A 85 -0.73 16.83 -8.10
N PRO A 86 0.51 16.71 -8.58
CA PRO A 86 1.67 17.43 -8.06
C PRO A 86 1.53 18.97 -8.11
N LYS A 87 0.63 19.46 -8.97
CA LYS A 87 0.35 20.91 -9.13
C LYS A 87 -0.94 21.33 -8.46
N TRP A 88 -1.52 20.47 -7.59
CA TRP A 88 -2.76 20.81 -6.91
C TRP A 88 -2.65 22.10 -6.09
N PHE A 89 -1.51 22.32 -5.43
CA PHE A 89 -1.29 23.51 -4.60
C PHE A 89 -1.44 24.83 -5.39
N GLU A 90 -1.14 24.85 -6.71
CA GLU A 90 -1.32 26.02 -7.59
C GLU A 90 -2.79 26.27 -7.95
N LYS A 91 -3.64 25.26 -7.80
CA LYS A 91 -5.05 25.27 -8.18
C LYS A 91 -6.00 25.56 -7.01
N VAL A 92 -5.50 25.51 -5.78
CA VAL A 92 -6.33 25.72 -4.58
C VAL A 92 -6.80 27.19 -4.53
N PRO A 93 -8.11 27.44 -4.51
CA PRO A 93 -8.62 28.81 -4.45
C PRO A 93 -8.19 29.55 -3.17
N ALA A 94 -7.89 30.84 -3.29
CA ALA A 94 -7.41 31.65 -2.17
C ALA A 94 -8.37 31.64 -0.95
N HIS A 95 -9.69 31.62 -1.20
CA HIS A 95 -10.68 31.55 -0.11
C HIS A 95 -10.61 30.22 0.64
N VAL A 96 -10.32 29.11 -0.05
CA VAL A 96 -10.14 27.77 0.58
C VAL A 96 -8.87 27.77 1.43
N LEU A 97 -7.75 28.29 0.90
CA LEU A 97 -6.51 28.45 1.67
C LEU A 97 -6.72 29.26 2.94
N ASN A 98 -7.39 30.40 2.83
CA ASN A 98 -7.66 31.25 3.98
C ASN A 98 -8.59 30.57 5.01
N ALA A 99 -9.65 29.91 4.58
CA ALA A 99 -10.54 29.17 5.45
C ALA A 99 -9.82 28.02 6.18
N SER A 100 -8.95 27.30 5.49
CA SER A 100 -8.15 26.22 6.08
C SER A 100 -7.10 26.73 7.06
N ARG A 101 -6.46 27.87 6.74
CA ARG A 101 -5.51 28.56 7.63
C ARG A 101 -6.19 28.97 8.94
N LEU A 102 -7.35 29.61 8.85
CA LEU A 102 -8.11 30.01 10.02
C LEU A 102 -8.56 28.83 10.86
N TYR A 103 -9.05 27.77 10.21
CA TYR A 103 -9.44 26.53 10.88
C TYR A 103 -8.27 25.90 11.64
N LEU A 104 -7.10 25.74 11.01
CA LEU A 104 -5.92 25.17 11.64
C LEU A 104 -5.43 26.05 12.80
N LYS A 105 -5.33 27.37 12.58
CA LYS A 105 -4.94 28.33 13.63
C LYS A 105 -5.84 28.19 14.85
N GLN A 106 -7.15 28.20 14.64
CA GLN A 106 -8.11 28.06 15.74
C GLN A 106 -7.96 26.73 16.47
N GLY A 107 -7.77 25.64 15.73
CA GLY A 107 -7.51 24.31 16.30
C GLY A 107 -6.27 24.28 17.20
N TYR A 108 -5.18 24.96 16.81
CA TYR A 108 -3.98 25.07 17.62
C TYR A 108 -4.18 25.95 18.86
N VAL A 109 -4.93 27.03 18.76
CA VAL A 109 -5.30 27.84 19.93
C VAL A 109 -6.13 27.04 20.92
N GLU A 110 -7.14 26.28 20.43
CA GLU A 110 -7.94 25.38 21.27
C GLU A 110 -7.08 24.26 21.90
N ALA A 111 -5.98 23.88 21.26
CA ALA A 111 -5.00 22.94 21.78
C ALA A 111 -3.96 23.55 22.74
N GLY A 112 -4.14 24.86 23.11
CA GLY A 112 -3.35 25.57 24.12
C GLY A 112 -2.13 26.33 23.60
N GLU A 113 -2.00 26.53 22.27
CA GLU A 113 -0.93 27.36 21.74
C GLU A 113 -1.30 28.87 21.79
N THR A 114 -0.28 29.72 21.85
CA THR A 114 -0.46 31.16 21.70
C THR A 114 -0.89 31.53 20.27
N ASP A 115 -1.59 32.64 20.08
CA ASP A 115 -2.10 33.05 18.76
C ASP A 115 -0.99 33.14 17.69
N ALA A 116 0.18 33.69 18.05
CA ALA A 116 1.31 33.82 17.16
C ALA A 116 1.91 32.42 16.76
N LYS A 117 2.06 31.52 17.73
CA LYS A 117 2.57 30.17 17.49
C LYS A 117 1.57 29.32 16.74
N ALA A 118 0.27 29.46 17.03
CA ALA A 118 -0.80 28.80 16.31
C ALA A 118 -0.83 29.20 14.83
N ALA A 119 -0.63 30.48 14.52
CA ALA A 119 -0.50 30.94 13.14
C ALA A 119 0.70 30.32 12.41
N GLN A 120 1.86 30.25 13.07
CA GLN A 120 3.04 29.62 12.50
C GLN A 120 2.84 28.12 12.26
N LEU A 121 2.26 27.38 13.22
CA LEU A 121 1.98 25.95 13.07
C LEU A 121 0.97 25.68 11.96
N ALA A 122 -0.04 26.56 11.81
CA ALA A 122 -1.01 26.44 10.72
C ALA A 122 -0.32 26.55 9.34
N GLU A 123 0.64 27.47 9.16
CA GLU A 123 1.40 27.58 7.90
C GLU A 123 2.27 26.34 7.62
N VAL A 124 2.94 25.81 8.66
CA VAL A 124 3.76 24.59 8.53
C VAL A 124 2.87 23.41 8.09
N THR A 125 1.72 23.24 8.72
CA THR A 125 0.78 22.17 8.38
C THR A 125 0.21 22.32 6.97
N LEU A 126 -0.17 23.55 6.58
CA LEU A 126 -0.61 23.84 5.21
C LEU A 126 0.47 23.50 4.18
N HIS A 127 1.70 23.91 4.46
CA HIS A 127 2.83 23.63 3.57
C HIS A 127 3.08 22.12 3.42
N GLU A 128 3.02 21.36 4.52
CA GLU A 128 3.17 19.89 4.46
C GLU A 128 2.08 19.23 3.60
N ILE A 129 0.83 19.64 3.80
CA ILE A 129 -0.31 19.12 3.02
C ILE A 129 -0.16 19.43 1.53
N LEU A 130 0.15 20.69 1.19
CA LEU A 130 0.11 21.15 -0.19
C LEU A 130 1.35 20.79 -0.99
N LYS A 131 2.54 20.83 -0.36
CA LYS A 131 3.80 20.60 -1.06
C LYS A 131 4.20 19.12 -1.10
N ASN A 132 3.91 18.39 -0.03
CA ASN A 132 4.30 17.00 0.10
C ASN A 132 3.11 16.03 -0.08
N GLY A 133 1.92 16.52 -0.41
CA GLY A 133 0.71 15.71 -0.54
C GLY A 133 0.87 14.52 -1.48
N THR A 134 1.53 14.71 -2.63
CA THR A 134 1.78 13.64 -3.61
C THR A 134 2.82 12.60 -3.17
N ALA A 135 3.52 12.83 -2.04
CA ALA A 135 4.34 11.79 -1.43
C ALA A 135 3.49 10.68 -0.80
N TYR A 136 2.20 10.95 -0.60
CA TYR A 136 1.23 10.05 0.04
C TYR A 136 0.17 9.62 -0.97
N ASP A 137 -0.34 8.42 -0.83
CA ASP A 137 -1.37 7.87 -1.73
C ASP A 137 -2.78 7.97 -1.15
N SER A 138 -2.91 8.37 0.10
CA SER A 138 -4.18 8.49 0.82
C SER A 138 -4.04 9.32 2.09
N MET A 139 -5.17 9.70 2.69
CA MET A 139 -5.17 10.38 3.98
C MET A 139 -4.61 9.50 5.11
N GLU A 140 -4.82 8.20 5.03
CA GLU A 140 -4.28 7.24 5.99
C GLU A 140 -2.75 7.17 5.94
N SER A 141 -2.15 7.11 4.73
CA SER A 141 -0.69 7.13 4.57
C SER A 141 -0.12 8.50 4.96
N PHE A 142 -0.81 9.60 4.64
CA PHE A 142 -0.44 10.93 5.10
C PHE A 142 -0.37 11.02 6.64
N ILE A 143 -1.37 10.49 7.34
CA ILE A 143 -1.41 10.48 8.81
C ILE A 143 -0.29 9.61 9.39
N ALA A 144 -0.01 8.46 8.77
CA ALA A 144 0.96 7.50 9.28
C ALA A 144 2.42 7.91 9.03
N GLU A 145 2.70 8.60 7.92
CA GLU A 145 4.05 8.81 7.39
C GLU A 145 4.48 10.28 7.34
N SER A 146 3.54 11.23 7.56
CA SER A 146 3.87 12.65 7.55
C SER A 146 4.78 13.03 8.74
N LYS A 147 5.51 14.11 8.56
CA LYS A 147 6.34 14.69 9.63
C LYS A 147 5.55 15.45 10.70
N LEU A 148 4.22 15.43 10.60
CA LEU A 148 3.34 16.10 11.55
C LEU A 148 3.28 15.32 12.87
N GLY A 149 3.35 16.05 13.98
CA GLY A 149 3.25 15.45 15.31
C GLY A 149 1.80 15.04 15.65
N ALA A 150 1.64 14.26 16.72
CA ALA A 150 0.33 13.81 17.20
C ALA A 150 -0.64 14.98 17.46
N LYS A 151 -0.13 16.13 17.90
CA LYS A 151 -0.91 17.36 18.12
C LYS A 151 -1.44 17.93 16.81
N ASP A 152 -0.60 18.00 15.78
CA ASP A 152 -0.96 18.49 14.45
C ASP A 152 -2.02 17.59 13.80
N LEU A 153 -1.84 16.29 13.91
CA LEU A 153 -2.80 15.30 13.42
C LEU A 153 -4.14 15.39 14.15
N SER A 154 -4.15 15.69 15.46
CA SER A 154 -5.39 15.88 16.24
C SER A 154 -6.18 17.11 15.80
N VAL A 155 -5.49 18.17 15.36
CA VAL A 155 -6.11 19.38 14.80
C VAL A 155 -6.66 19.11 13.40
N LEU A 156 -5.96 18.31 12.59
CA LEU A 156 -6.40 17.94 11.25
C LEU A 156 -7.63 17.01 11.25
N MET A 157 -7.75 16.15 12.25
CA MET A 157 -8.81 15.15 12.33
C MET A 157 -9.60 15.25 13.63
N ARG A 158 -10.74 15.93 13.59
CA ARG A 158 -11.68 15.92 14.72
C ARG A 158 -12.53 14.64 14.68
N ARG A 159 -12.56 13.89 15.79
CA ARG A 159 -13.41 12.69 15.98
C ARG A 159 -13.32 11.66 14.86
N LYS A 160 -12.11 11.40 14.34
CA LYS A 160 -11.87 10.48 13.22
C LYS A 160 -12.48 10.93 11.86
N GLU A 161 -12.93 12.16 11.74
CA GLU A 161 -13.42 12.73 10.48
C GLU A 161 -12.53 13.87 10.02
N VAL A 162 -12.32 13.94 8.70
CA VAL A 162 -11.61 15.07 8.07
C VAL A 162 -12.60 16.25 7.94
N PRO A 163 -12.34 17.40 8.57
CA PRO A 163 -13.24 18.55 8.51
C PRO A 163 -13.44 19.08 7.10
N ALA A 164 -14.57 19.76 6.86
CA ALA A 164 -14.94 20.27 5.54
C ALA A 164 -13.87 21.21 4.94
N GLN A 165 -13.25 22.04 5.77
CA GLN A 165 -12.18 22.98 5.36
C GLN A 165 -10.95 22.21 4.86
N ILE A 166 -10.57 21.16 5.55
CA ILE A 166 -9.42 20.31 5.16
C ILE A 166 -9.78 19.47 3.93
N ARG A 167 -11.01 18.96 3.83
CA ARG A 167 -11.47 18.24 2.63
C ARG A 167 -11.44 19.14 1.38
N ALA A 168 -11.88 20.39 1.53
CA ALA A 168 -11.81 21.37 0.45
C ALA A 168 -10.35 21.70 0.07
N LEU A 169 -9.46 21.85 1.07
CA LEU A 169 -8.03 22.09 0.88
C LEU A 169 -7.37 20.93 0.11
N LEU A 170 -7.68 19.71 0.50
CA LEU A 170 -7.18 18.49 -0.18
C LEU A 170 -7.82 18.28 -1.56
N GLY A 171 -8.90 19.00 -1.89
CA GLY A 171 -9.65 18.85 -3.15
C GLY A 171 -10.37 17.52 -3.21
N GLU A 172 -11.30 17.28 -2.29
CA GLU A 172 -12.13 16.06 -2.29
C GLU A 172 -12.83 15.88 -3.63
N TYR A 173 -12.74 14.69 -4.20
CA TYR A 173 -13.48 14.35 -5.40
C TYR A 173 -14.97 14.12 -5.05
N PRO A 174 -15.89 14.94 -5.59
CA PRO A 174 -17.32 14.80 -5.30
C PRO A 174 -17.99 13.65 -6.07
N ASP A 175 -17.37 13.17 -7.16
CA ASP A 175 -17.93 12.12 -8.02
C ASP A 175 -17.80 10.74 -7.35
N ALA A 176 -18.94 10.15 -7.00
CA ALA A 176 -19.00 8.82 -6.40
C ALA A 176 -18.43 7.72 -7.31
N ARG A 177 -18.54 7.86 -8.64
CA ARG A 177 -18.00 6.90 -9.60
C ARG A 177 -16.48 6.92 -9.60
N LEU A 178 -15.89 8.13 -9.55
CA LEU A 178 -14.45 8.30 -9.47
C LEU A 178 -13.90 7.72 -8.15
N ASN A 179 -14.54 8.03 -7.03
CA ASN A 179 -14.16 7.47 -5.73
C ASN A 179 -14.26 5.94 -5.70
N PHE A 180 -15.33 5.40 -6.30
CA PHE A 180 -15.48 3.94 -6.45
C PHE A 180 -14.34 3.36 -7.29
N THR A 181 -14.06 3.92 -8.46
CA THR A 181 -13.00 3.42 -9.37
C THR A 181 -11.64 3.46 -8.67
N LYS A 182 -11.32 4.55 -7.98
CA LYS A 182 -10.06 4.66 -7.21
C LYS A 182 -9.99 3.62 -6.09
N SER A 183 -11.07 3.46 -5.33
CA SER A 183 -11.15 2.47 -4.25
C SER A 183 -10.99 1.05 -4.77
N ALA A 184 -11.72 0.70 -5.84
CA ALA A 184 -11.65 -0.61 -6.47
C ALA A 184 -10.25 -0.89 -7.04
N THR A 185 -9.64 0.10 -7.69
CA THR A 185 -8.27 -0.02 -8.20
C THR A 185 -7.26 -0.22 -7.07
N LYS A 186 -7.37 0.55 -5.98
CA LYS A 186 -6.46 0.43 -4.83
C LYS A 186 -6.59 -0.94 -4.16
N MET A 187 -7.82 -1.38 -3.91
CA MET A 187 -8.09 -2.72 -3.35
C MET A 187 -7.61 -3.84 -4.27
N GLY A 188 -7.87 -3.72 -5.58
CA GLY A 188 -7.40 -4.68 -6.57
C GLY A 188 -5.88 -4.79 -6.59
N ARG A 189 -5.17 -3.66 -6.61
CA ARG A 189 -3.71 -3.65 -6.51
C ARG A 189 -3.22 -4.33 -5.24
N LEU A 190 -3.80 -4.02 -4.09
CA LEU A 190 -3.42 -4.59 -2.80
C LEU A 190 -3.57 -6.12 -2.81
N ILE A 191 -4.70 -6.63 -3.27
CA ILE A 191 -4.98 -8.07 -3.35
C ILE A 191 -3.99 -8.75 -4.32
N TRP A 192 -3.87 -8.22 -5.55
CA TRP A 192 -3.03 -8.83 -6.57
C TRP A 192 -1.54 -8.74 -6.25
N ASN A 193 -1.06 -7.60 -5.72
CA ASN A 193 0.32 -7.47 -5.28
C ASN A 193 0.65 -8.45 -4.16
N THR A 194 -0.25 -8.57 -3.18
CA THR A 194 -0.04 -9.53 -2.08
C THR A 194 0.05 -10.96 -2.60
N ARG A 195 -0.91 -11.38 -3.43
CA ARG A 195 -0.89 -12.72 -4.04
C ARG A 195 0.33 -12.97 -4.91
N PHE A 196 0.71 -11.95 -5.69
CA PHE A 196 1.89 -12.03 -6.53
C PHE A 196 3.15 -12.21 -5.67
N LEU A 197 3.34 -11.39 -4.65
CA LEU A 197 4.50 -11.47 -3.77
C LEU A 197 4.51 -12.76 -2.94
N ASP A 198 3.37 -13.25 -2.49
CA ASP A 198 3.25 -14.57 -1.85
C ASP A 198 3.73 -15.67 -2.81
N ARG A 199 3.27 -15.62 -4.07
CA ARG A 199 3.70 -16.60 -5.09
C ARG A 199 5.19 -16.50 -5.40
N VAL A 200 5.71 -15.28 -5.50
CA VAL A 200 7.14 -15.00 -5.70
C VAL A 200 7.97 -15.57 -4.55
N ARG A 201 7.50 -15.34 -3.31
CA ARG A 201 8.14 -15.91 -2.13
C ARG A 201 8.17 -17.43 -2.18
N ASP A 202 7.02 -18.07 -2.38
CA ASP A 202 6.90 -19.52 -2.37
C ASP A 202 7.75 -20.19 -3.45
N MET A 203 7.85 -19.56 -4.62
CA MET A 203 8.69 -20.07 -5.73
C MET A 203 10.19 -19.79 -5.53
N GLY A 204 10.52 -18.76 -4.78
CA GLY A 204 11.89 -18.26 -4.63
C GLY A 204 12.57 -18.65 -3.32
N MET A 205 11.85 -19.18 -2.33
CA MET A 205 12.45 -19.62 -1.07
C MET A 205 13.52 -20.68 -1.29
N GLY A 206 14.67 -20.51 -0.62
CA GLY A 206 15.83 -21.39 -0.75
C GLY A 206 16.64 -21.22 -2.03
N SER A 207 16.14 -20.42 -3.02
CA SER A 207 16.87 -20.14 -4.27
C SER A 207 17.19 -18.65 -4.45
N PHE A 208 16.26 -17.77 -4.12
CA PHE A 208 16.37 -16.32 -4.27
C PHE A 208 16.09 -15.57 -2.98
N PHE A 209 15.31 -16.15 -2.09
CA PHE A 209 14.94 -15.59 -0.79
C PHE A 209 15.32 -16.56 0.32
N PHE A 210 15.93 -16.03 1.37
CA PHE A 210 16.50 -16.82 2.44
C PHE A 210 16.11 -16.23 3.81
N GLU A 211 15.91 -17.10 4.79
CA GLU A 211 15.88 -16.69 6.19
C GLU A 211 17.32 -16.46 6.70
N GLY A 212 17.47 -15.61 7.74
CA GLY A 212 18.79 -15.11 8.14
C GLY A 212 19.86 -16.15 8.47
N LYS A 213 19.46 -17.37 8.88
CA LYS A 213 20.38 -18.45 9.27
C LYS A 213 20.88 -19.27 8.07
N ASP A 214 20.07 -19.40 7.03
CA ASP A 214 20.32 -20.30 5.90
C ASP A 214 20.72 -19.56 4.62
N ARG A 215 21.13 -18.28 4.75
CA ARG A 215 21.48 -17.46 3.60
C ARG A 215 22.88 -17.78 3.06
N PRO A 216 23.05 -17.88 1.75
CA PRO A 216 24.38 -17.93 1.14
C PRO A 216 25.12 -16.58 1.31
N ALA A 217 26.46 -16.61 1.30
CA ALA A 217 27.31 -15.45 1.56
C ALA A 217 27.03 -14.25 0.64
N ASN A 218 26.58 -14.47 -0.58
CA ASN A 218 26.25 -13.45 -1.58
C ASN A 218 24.81 -12.91 -1.48
N ALA A 219 23.94 -13.47 -0.65
CA ALA A 219 22.62 -12.91 -0.32
C ALA A 219 22.78 -11.87 0.82
N THR A 220 23.24 -10.68 0.47
CA THR A 220 23.67 -9.66 1.44
C THR A 220 22.61 -8.59 1.73
N THR A 221 21.54 -8.53 0.96
CA THR A 221 20.52 -7.47 1.07
C THR A 221 19.25 -8.01 1.65
N GLN A 222 18.68 -7.32 2.64
CA GLN A 222 17.39 -7.64 3.22
C GLN A 222 16.28 -6.82 2.54
N ILE A 223 15.19 -7.47 2.14
CA ILE A 223 14.03 -6.80 1.55
C ILE A 223 13.25 -6.12 2.66
N ALA A 224 12.97 -4.82 2.48
CA ALA A 224 12.13 -4.01 3.37
C ALA A 224 12.41 -4.31 4.86
N ALA A 225 13.66 -4.14 5.28
CA ALA A 225 14.06 -4.28 6.67
C ALA A 225 13.28 -3.34 7.62
N ASP A 226 12.72 -2.25 7.08
CA ASP A 226 11.84 -1.28 7.75
C ASP A 226 10.40 -1.77 7.93
N GLY A 227 10.05 -2.96 7.39
CA GLY A 227 8.71 -3.52 7.52
C GLY A 227 7.66 -2.92 6.59
N SER A 228 8.07 -2.26 5.49
CA SER A 228 7.15 -1.64 4.51
C SER A 228 6.06 -2.60 4.05
N ALA A 229 4.80 -2.18 4.17
CA ALA A 229 3.62 -2.98 3.79
C ALA A 229 3.60 -3.35 2.30
N VAL A 230 4.29 -2.58 1.46
CA VAL A 230 4.37 -2.80 -0.01
C VAL A 230 5.01 -4.15 -0.35
N TYR A 231 5.96 -4.60 0.46
CA TYR A 231 6.68 -5.87 0.26
C TYR A 231 6.26 -6.96 1.25
N ALA A 232 5.14 -6.75 1.95
CA ALA A 232 4.77 -7.53 3.14
C ALA A 232 5.09 -9.04 3.11
N PRO A 233 4.84 -9.79 2.02
CA PRO A 233 5.18 -11.22 1.98
C PRO A 233 6.68 -11.53 1.93
N LEU A 234 7.51 -10.56 1.53
CA LEU A 234 8.97 -10.69 1.39
C LEU A 234 9.74 -9.95 2.49
N ASN A 235 9.05 -9.23 3.36
CA ASN A 235 9.68 -8.42 4.39
C ASN A 235 10.61 -9.25 5.27
N GLY A 236 11.82 -8.73 5.48
CA GLY A 236 12.81 -9.36 6.34
C GLY A 236 13.55 -10.55 5.73
N LEU A 237 13.17 -11.00 4.52
CA LEU A 237 13.91 -12.04 3.81
C LEU A 237 15.19 -11.47 3.19
N TRP A 238 16.23 -12.26 3.20
CA TRP A 238 17.50 -11.96 2.56
C TRP A 238 17.49 -12.38 1.11
N THR A 239 18.13 -11.59 0.26
CA THR A 239 18.21 -11.84 -1.19
C THR A 239 19.50 -11.27 -1.77
N PHE A 240 19.72 -11.54 -3.06
CA PHE A 240 20.82 -10.95 -3.81
C PHE A 240 20.58 -9.46 -4.07
N PRO A 241 21.64 -8.61 -4.06
CA PRO A 241 21.51 -7.16 -4.26
C PRO A 241 20.74 -6.77 -5.52
N GLU A 242 20.95 -7.51 -6.62
CA GLU A 242 20.31 -7.24 -7.91
C GLU A 242 18.80 -7.49 -7.85
N ILE A 243 18.38 -8.50 -7.10
CA ILE A 243 16.95 -8.80 -6.89
C ILE A 243 16.33 -7.74 -6.01
N ALA A 244 16.98 -7.36 -4.90
CA ALA A 244 16.51 -6.30 -4.03
C ALA A 244 16.36 -4.97 -4.78
N GLN A 245 17.33 -4.61 -5.62
CA GLN A 245 17.27 -3.42 -6.44
C GLN A 245 16.12 -3.48 -7.45
N SER A 246 15.92 -4.63 -8.11
CA SER A 246 14.81 -4.83 -9.05
C SER A 246 13.44 -4.63 -8.38
N PHE A 247 13.28 -5.05 -7.12
CA PHE A 247 12.05 -4.78 -6.35
C PHE A 247 11.90 -3.30 -6.00
N LYS A 248 12.98 -2.62 -5.59
CA LYS A 248 12.94 -1.17 -5.33
C LYS A 248 12.56 -0.38 -6.57
N ASP A 249 13.15 -0.72 -7.71
CA ASP A 249 12.88 -0.06 -8.99
C ASP A 249 11.43 -0.28 -9.46
N ALA A 250 10.87 -1.45 -9.16
CA ALA A 250 9.55 -1.86 -9.60
C ALA A 250 8.40 -1.35 -8.74
N LEU A 251 8.59 -1.33 -7.44
CA LEU A 251 7.60 -0.93 -6.45
C LEU A 251 7.85 0.49 -5.92
N GLY A 252 8.93 1.13 -6.37
CA GLY A 252 9.20 2.55 -6.16
C GLY A 252 8.08 3.41 -6.76
N LYS A 253 7.93 4.61 -6.24
CA LYS A 253 6.79 5.54 -6.33
C LYS A 253 6.19 5.85 -7.73
N GLU A 254 6.62 5.21 -8.81
CA GLU A 254 6.15 5.52 -10.17
C GLU A 254 5.63 4.29 -10.93
N GLN A 255 4.33 4.31 -11.18
CA GLN A 255 3.57 3.68 -12.28
C GLN A 255 3.50 2.15 -12.40
N MET A 256 2.25 1.67 -12.66
CA MET A 256 1.91 0.27 -13.02
C MET A 256 2.77 -0.34 -14.14
N SER A 257 3.37 0.48 -15.02
CA SER A 257 4.29 0.04 -16.05
C SER A 257 5.56 -0.58 -15.46
N ASP A 258 6.00 -0.13 -14.28
CA ASP A 258 7.22 -0.60 -13.66
C ASP A 258 7.03 -1.92 -12.90
N LEU A 259 5.86 -2.11 -12.29
CA LEU A 259 5.48 -3.42 -11.75
C LEU A 259 5.43 -4.49 -12.85
N TYR A 260 4.86 -4.17 -14.01
CA TYR A 260 4.86 -5.08 -15.15
C TYR A 260 6.28 -5.39 -15.66
N ARG A 261 7.14 -4.36 -15.76
CA ARG A 261 8.56 -4.53 -16.13
C ARG A 261 9.32 -5.39 -15.12
N ALA A 262 9.03 -5.24 -13.81
CA ALA A 262 9.64 -6.10 -12.79
C ALA A 262 9.18 -7.53 -12.91
N ILE A 263 7.89 -7.77 -13.14
CA ILE A 263 7.35 -9.11 -13.39
C ILE A 263 8.07 -9.75 -14.58
N VAL A 264 8.25 -8.99 -15.67
CA VAL A 264 8.96 -9.48 -16.88
C VAL A 264 10.43 -9.75 -16.57
N ARG A 265 11.12 -8.85 -15.84
CA ARG A 265 12.53 -9.05 -15.43
C ARG A 265 12.68 -10.24 -14.48
N PHE A 266 11.78 -10.35 -13.49
CA PHE A 266 11.78 -11.47 -12.56
C PHE A 266 11.55 -12.81 -13.28
N ASN A 267 10.58 -12.87 -14.20
CA ASN A 267 10.37 -14.05 -15.05
C ASN A 267 11.60 -14.36 -15.92
N GLY A 268 12.30 -13.33 -16.40
CA GLY A 268 13.57 -13.45 -17.10
C GLY A 268 14.65 -14.08 -16.21
N LEU A 269 14.81 -13.59 -14.97
CA LEU A 269 15.77 -14.13 -13.99
C LEU A 269 15.43 -15.57 -13.59
N VAL A 270 14.15 -15.89 -13.36
CA VAL A 270 13.72 -17.25 -13.04
C VAL A 270 13.96 -18.20 -14.23
N LYS A 271 13.69 -17.77 -15.46
CA LYS A 271 14.02 -18.52 -16.66
C LYS A 271 15.53 -18.70 -16.79
N TYR A 272 16.31 -17.64 -16.61
CA TYR A 272 17.78 -17.69 -16.65
C TYR A 272 18.33 -18.65 -15.58
N GLY A 273 17.84 -18.54 -14.33
CA GLY A 273 18.22 -19.47 -13.26
C GLY A 273 17.89 -20.92 -13.55
N LYS A 274 16.71 -21.19 -14.13
CA LYS A 274 16.29 -22.54 -14.49
C LYS A 274 16.97 -23.10 -15.74
N THR A 275 17.33 -22.24 -16.70
CA THR A 275 17.90 -22.69 -17.99
C THR A 275 19.43 -22.64 -18.04
N VAL A 276 20.03 -21.64 -17.38
CA VAL A 276 21.48 -21.41 -17.46
C VAL A 276 22.23 -21.90 -16.21
N LEU A 277 21.63 -21.71 -15.02
CA LEU A 277 22.28 -22.07 -13.76
C LEU A 277 21.90 -23.46 -13.23
N ALA A 278 20.92 -24.15 -13.82
CA ALA A 278 20.58 -25.50 -13.45
C ALA A 278 21.48 -26.52 -14.20
N PRO A 279 22.39 -27.23 -13.53
CA PRO A 279 23.33 -28.16 -14.16
C PRO A 279 22.62 -29.22 -15.01
N THR A 280 21.45 -29.68 -14.56
CA THR A 280 20.63 -30.68 -15.28
C THR A 280 20.07 -30.15 -16.59
N THR A 281 19.71 -28.84 -16.66
CA THR A 281 19.19 -28.23 -17.88
C THR A 281 20.32 -27.89 -18.85
N ALA A 282 21.46 -27.45 -18.35
CA ALA A 282 22.68 -27.25 -19.15
C ALA A 282 23.13 -28.58 -19.76
N MET A 283 23.13 -29.66 -19.00
CA MET A 283 23.51 -31.01 -19.47
C MET A 283 22.54 -31.55 -20.52
N ARG A 284 21.23 -31.38 -20.35
CA ARG A 284 20.22 -31.74 -21.36
C ARG A 284 20.39 -30.93 -22.66
N ASN A 285 20.62 -29.65 -22.56
CA ASN A 285 20.83 -28.78 -23.72
C ASN A 285 22.13 -29.18 -24.46
N TRP A 286 23.19 -29.51 -23.72
CA TRP A 286 24.42 -29.99 -24.29
C TRP A 286 24.26 -31.34 -24.97
N GLN A 287 23.58 -32.30 -24.33
CA GLN A 287 23.28 -33.61 -24.94
C GLN A 287 22.44 -33.45 -26.20
N SER A 288 21.39 -32.59 -26.18
CA SER A 288 20.57 -32.33 -27.36
C SER A 288 21.38 -31.68 -28.49
N ALA A 289 22.25 -30.72 -28.20
CA ALA A 289 23.14 -30.11 -29.19
C ALA A 289 24.10 -31.12 -29.79
N MET A 290 24.67 -32.01 -28.98
CA MET A 290 25.56 -33.08 -29.42
C MET A 290 24.82 -34.11 -30.32
N PHE A 291 23.60 -34.50 -29.98
CA PHE A 291 22.77 -35.35 -30.81
C PHE A 291 22.42 -34.72 -32.16
N PHE A 292 22.05 -33.40 -32.15
CA PHE A 292 21.79 -32.68 -33.41
C PHE A 292 23.03 -32.50 -34.28
N SER A 293 24.20 -32.30 -33.69
CA SER A 293 25.47 -32.28 -34.44
C SER A 293 25.84 -33.63 -35.06
N LEU A 294 25.58 -34.73 -34.34
CA LEU A 294 25.83 -36.08 -34.87
C LEU A 294 24.81 -36.50 -35.91
N ALA A 295 23.57 -35.97 -35.86
CA ALA A 295 22.52 -36.32 -36.83
C ALA A 295 22.62 -35.53 -38.14
N ASN A 296 23.30 -34.37 -38.13
CA ASN A 296 23.44 -33.51 -39.33
C ASN A 296 24.86 -33.52 -39.95
N GLY A 297 25.76 -34.40 -39.52
CA GLY A 297 27.09 -34.57 -40.04
C GLY A 297 28.08 -33.61 -39.45
#